data_54a741b16acb636b56e1d23d758d8afe
#
_entry.id   54a741b16acb636b56e1d23d758d8afe
#
_cell.length_a   1.000
_cell.length_b   1.000
_cell.length_c   1.000
_cell.angle_alpha   90.00
_cell.angle_beta   90.00
_cell.angle_gamma   90.00
#
_symmetry.space_group_name_H-M   'P 1'
#
loop_
_entity.id
_entity.type
_entity.pdbx_description
1 polymer ?
#
loop_
_entity_poly.entity_id
_entity_poly.type
_entity_poly.pdbx_seq_one_letter_code
_entity_poly.pdbx_strand_id
1 'polypeptide(L)'
;MQIIDALNSSRDETVALFGLDDADLARTYGPGKWSVRYVLHHIADAETVLFERIRRVISEGRRVIWAFDQDAWARGLDYSTRPMGLSRDLYLASRAGIIHYAARHYDHSGHLEWVHSETGVRTLRDEFDKVVRHNEDHVKQIRMALDRHTASQT
;
A
#
# COMPACT_ATOMS: atom_id res chain seq x y z
N MET A 1 -15.94 -11.32 -6.58
CA MET A 1 -16.75 -10.49 -5.66
C MET A 1 -15.98 -10.21 -4.38
N GLN A 2 -15.54 -11.21 -3.65
CA GLN A 2 -14.83 -11.03 -2.36
C GLN A 2 -13.58 -10.11 -2.42
N ILE A 3 -12.73 -10.20 -3.45
CA ILE A 3 -11.54 -9.35 -3.59
C ILE A 3 -11.90 -7.87 -3.79
N ILE A 4 -12.96 -7.58 -4.56
CA ILE A 4 -13.39 -6.20 -4.82
C ILE A 4 -13.90 -5.55 -3.54
N ASP A 5 -14.66 -6.29 -2.73
CA ASP A 5 -15.17 -5.80 -1.44
C ASP A 5 -14.01 -5.52 -0.47
N ALA A 6 -13.01 -6.40 -0.41
CA ALA A 6 -11.81 -6.21 0.41
C ALA A 6 -10.97 -4.99 -0.05
N LEU A 7 -10.80 -4.80 -1.38
CA LEU A 7 -10.10 -3.64 -1.92
C LEU A 7 -10.83 -2.32 -1.63
N ASN A 8 -12.17 -2.30 -1.71
CA ASN A 8 -12.97 -1.13 -1.37
C ASN A 8 -12.91 -0.83 0.13
N SER A 9 -13.12 -1.84 0.98
CA SER A 9 -13.09 -1.68 2.43
C SER A 9 -11.75 -1.14 2.92
N SER A 10 -10.62 -1.73 2.45
CA SER A 10 -9.28 -1.26 2.82
C SER A 10 -8.97 0.14 2.27
N ARG A 11 -9.52 0.51 1.10
CA ARG A 11 -9.42 1.88 0.58
C ARG A 11 -10.10 2.88 1.53
N ASP A 12 -11.35 2.62 1.89
CA ASP A 12 -12.16 3.56 2.66
C ASP A 12 -11.55 3.79 4.06
N GLU A 13 -11.04 2.72 4.66
CA GLU A 13 -10.30 2.80 5.92
C GLU A 13 -9.02 3.63 5.81
N THR A 14 -8.22 3.39 4.78
CA THR A 14 -6.94 4.08 4.59
C THR A 14 -7.13 5.55 4.24
N VAL A 15 -8.11 5.88 3.41
CA VAL A 15 -8.37 7.27 3.01
C VAL A 15 -8.69 8.15 4.21
N ALA A 16 -9.43 7.64 5.19
CA ALA A 16 -9.73 8.37 6.41
C ALA A 16 -8.47 8.75 7.20
N LEU A 17 -7.43 7.91 7.18
CA LEU A 17 -6.17 8.15 7.89
C LEU A 17 -5.33 9.28 7.29
N PHE A 18 -5.49 9.61 6.02
CA PHE A 18 -4.81 10.77 5.41
C PHE A 18 -5.31 12.13 5.93
N GLY A 19 -6.42 12.14 6.66
CA GLY A 19 -7.00 13.33 7.29
C GLY A 19 -6.57 13.56 8.74
N LEU A 20 -5.67 12.76 9.30
CA LEU A 20 -5.14 12.90 10.65
C LEU A 20 -4.38 14.24 10.80
N ASP A 21 -4.40 14.81 12.01
CA ASP A 21 -3.66 16.02 12.33
C ASP A 21 -2.14 15.76 12.48
N ASP A 22 -1.36 16.84 12.58
CA ASP A 22 0.10 16.73 12.64
C ASP A 22 0.59 16.01 13.92
N ALA A 23 -0.15 16.10 15.03
CA ALA A 23 0.19 15.41 16.26
C ALA A 23 0.04 13.90 16.10
N ASP A 24 -1.03 13.44 15.51
CA ASP A 24 -1.27 12.02 15.18
C ASP A 24 -0.30 11.52 14.10
N LEU A 25 -0.03 12.32 13.07
CA LEU A 25 0.92 11.99 12.02
C LEU A 25 2.36 11.81 12.52
N ALA A 26 2.74 12.47 13.62
CA ALA A 26 4.07 12.35 14.23
C ALA A 26 4.24 11.07 15.10
N ARG A 27 3.17 10.39 15.48
CA ARG A 27 3.23 9.20 16.35
C ARG A 27 3.91 8.03 15.69
N THR A 28 4.54 7.17 16.52
CA THR A 28 5.21 5.93 16.06
C THR A 28 4.64 4.73 16.80
N TYR A 29 4.64 3.57 16.15
CA TYR A 29 4.20 2.31 16.77
C TYR A 29 5.32 1.62 17.59
N GLY A 30 6.50 2.21 17.72
CA GLY A 30 7.60 1.73 18.55
C GLY A 30 8.89 2.53 18.39
N PRO A 31 9.88 2.35 19.27
CA PRO A 31 11.16 3.00 19.16
C PRO A 31 11.86 2.67 17.83
N GLY A 32 12.37 3.70 17.13
CA GLY A 32 13.07 3.54 15.85
C GLY A 32 12.16 3.12 14.67
N LYS A 33 10.84 3.09 14.86
CA LYS A 33 9.88 2.79 13.81
C LYS A 33 9.41 4.06 13.10
N TRP A 34 8.92 3.91 11.88
CA TRP A 34 8.34 4.98 11.10
C TRP A 34 7.18 5.64 11.83
N SER A 35 7.03 6.94 11.62
CA SER A 35 5.84 7.66 12.06
C SER A 35 4.63 7.31 11.19
N VAL A 36 3.43 7.61 11.67
CA VAL A 36 2.18 7.49 10.91
C VAL A 36 2.29 8.20 9.56
N ARG A 37 2.89 9.40 9.52
CA ARG A 37 3.18 10.14 8.29
C ARG A 37 3.97 9.30 7.29
N TYR A 38 5.07 8.69 7.72
CA TYR A 38 5.93 7.86 6.88
C TYR A 38 5.21 6.61 6.37
N VAL A 39 4.44 5.96 7.24
CA VAL A 39 3.65 4.78 6.85
C VAL A 39 2.61 5.14 5.80
N LEU A 40 1.92 6.27 5.92
CA LEU A 40 0.93 6.71 4.93
C LEU A 40 1.56 7.07 3.58
N HIS A 41 2.71 7.75 3.56
CA HIS A 41 3.45 8.00 2.32
C HIS A 41 3.90 6.68 1.68
N HIS A 42 4.40 5.74 2.49
CA HIS A 42 4.79 4.42 2.00
C HIS A 42 3.62 3.61 1.43
N ILE A 43 2.45 3.63 2.07
CA ILE A 43 1.24 2.98 1.53
C ILE A 43 0.95 3.54 0.13
N ALA A 44 0.97 4.85 -0.05
CA ALA A 44 0.69 5.49 -1.34
C ALA A 44 1.71 5.09 -2.41
N ASP A 45 3.00 5.11 -2.09
CA ASP A 45 4.07 4.75 -3.03
C ASP A 45 4.05 3.25 -3.36
N ALA A 46 3.88 2.39 -2.35
CA ALA A 46 3.74 0.95 -2.57
C ALA A 46 2.53 0.61 -3.46
N GLU A 47 1.41 1.32 -3.30
CA GLU A 47 0.23 1.16 -4.14
C GLU A 47 0.54 1.42 -5.62
N THR A 48 1.38 2.42 -5.93
CA THR A 48 1.81 2.69 -7.32
C THR A 48 2.67 1.57 -7.88
N VAL A 49 3.57 1.01 -7.07
CA VAL A 49 4.42 -0.12 -7.46
C VAL A 49 3.58 -1.37 -7.72
N LEU A 50 2.62 -1.68 -6.84
CA LEU A 50 1.71 -2.82 -7.00
C LEU A 50 0.83 -2.64 -8.24
N PHE A 51 0.32 -1.43 -8.47
CA PHE A 51 -0.45 -1.08 -9.66
C PHE A 51 0.37 -1.25 -10.95
N GLU A 52 1.63 -0.81 -10.95
CA GLU A 52 2.53 -0.96 -12.09
C GLU A 52 2.79 -2.44 -12.38
N ARG A 53 3.06 -3.26 -11.36
CA ARG A 53 3.27 -4.71 -11.51
C ARG A 53 2.04 -5.40 -12.10
N ILE A 54 0.85 -5.13 -11.58
CA ILE A 54 -0.41 -5.68 -12.10
C ILE A 54 -0.55 -5.37 -13.59
N ARG A 55 -0.32 -4.12 -14.00
CA ARG A 55 -0.41 -3.72 -15.41
C ARG A 55 0.61 -4.44 -16.30
N ARG A 56 1.86 -4.59 -15.82
CA ARG A 56 2.91 -5.31 -16.56
C ARG A 56 2.56 -6.78 -16.74
N VAL A 57 2.11 -7.45 -15.69
CA VAL A 57 1.75 -8.87 -15.76
C VAL A 57 0.62 -9.11 -16.75
N ILE A 58 -0.39 -8.22 -16.77
CA ILE A 58 -1.51 -8.30 -17.72
C ILE A 58 -1.05 -8.08 -19.17
N SER A 59 -0.14 -7.12 -19.39
CA SER A 59 0.15 -6.60 -20.73
C SER A 59 1.40 -7.17 -21.37
N GLU A 60 2.42 -7.53 -20.57
CA GLU A 60 3.75 -7.84 -21.08
C GLU A 60 4.15 -9.31 -20.95
N GLY A 61 3.29 -10.15 -20.36
CA GLY A 61 3.56 -11.56 -20.11
C GLY A 61 4.59 -11.79 -18.99
N ARG A 62 5.17 -13.01 -18.94
CA ARG A 62 6.10 -13.42 -17.89
C ARG A 62 7.41 -12.63 -17.96
N ARG A 63 7.70 -11.84 -16.93
CA ARG A 63 8.89 -11.01 -16.80
C ARG A 63 9.47 -11.06 -15.39
N VAL A 64 10.74 -10.68 -15.27
CA VAL A 64 11.34 -10.35 -13.97
C VAL A 64 11.00 -8.89 -13.64
N ILE A 65 10.38 -8.68 -12.48
CA ILE A 65 10.05 -7.35 -11.97
C ILE A 65 10.81 -7.15 -10.66
N TRP A 66 11.52 -6.01 -10.57
CA TRP A 66 12.39 -5.72 -9.44
C TRP A 66 11.62 -5.31 -8.20
N ALA A 67 12.13 -5.73 -7.04
CA ALA A 67 11.75 -5.16 -5.75
C ALA A 67 12.13 -3.67 -5.70
N PHE A 68 11.41 -2.88 -4.92
CA PHE A 68 11.81 -1.50 -4.61
C PHE A 68 12.32 -1.41 -3.17
N ASP A 69 13.33 -0.57 -2.95
CA ASP A 69 13.88 -0.27 -1.63
C ASP A 69 13.02 0.81 -0.96
N GLN A 70 12.14 0.40 -0.06
CA GLN A 70 11.22 1.29 0.65
C GLN A 70 11.94 2.36 1.49
N ASP A 71 13.09 2.04 2.06
CA ASP A 71 13.85 2.98 2.89
C ASP A 71 14.58 4.02 2.02
N ALA A 72 15.08 3.61 0.86
CA ALA A 72 15.63 4.55 -0.12
C ALA A 72 14.54 5.49 -0.65
N TRP A 73 13.33 4.98 -0.91
CA TRP A 73 12.19 5.81 -1.34
C TRP A 73 11.77 6.78 -0.24
N ALA A 74 11.67 6.34 1.02
CA ALA A 74 11.30 7.22 2.13
C ALA A 74 12.29 8.39 2.29
N ARG A 75 13.58 8.16 2.05
CA ARG A 75 14.61 9.22 2.07
C ARG A 75 14.58 10.09 0.81
N GLY A 76 14.52 9.47 -0.37
CA GLY A 76 14.64 10.17 -1.65
C GLY A 76 13.38 10.92 -2.08
N LEU A 77 12.21 10.55 -1.56
CA LEU A 77 10.91 11.15 -1.89
C LEU A 77 10.35 12.04 -0.77
N ASP A 78 11.21 12.52 0.13
CA ASP A 78 10.93 13.54 1.14
C ASP A 78 9.71 13.27 2.03
N TYR A 79 9.58 12.06 2.60
CA TYR A 79 8.44 11.68 3.45
C TYR A 79 8.26 12.61 4.67
N SER A 80 9.31 13.30 5.11
CA SER A 80 9.24 14.25 6.22
C SER A 80 8.46 15.52 5.88
N THR A 81 8.48 15.96 4.62
CA THR A 81 7.92 17.25 4.18
C THR A 81 6.88 17.13 3.07
N ARG A 82 6.77 15.96 2.45
CA ARG A 82 5.82 15.70 1.37
C ARG A 82 4.38 16.00 1.81
N PRO A 83 3.58 16.72 1.02
CA PRO A 83 2.19 16.99 1.37
C PRO A 83 1.35 15.71 1.44
N MET A 84 0.58 15.52 2.52
CA MET A 84 -0.30 14.36 2.70
C MET A 84 -1.35 14.24 1.59
N GLY A 85 -1.89 15.38 1.12
CA GLY A 85 -2.86 15.41 0.02
C GLY A 85 -2.33 14.79 -1.27
N LEU A 86 -1.05 15.02 -1.59
CA LEU A 86 -0.41 14.40 -2.76
C LEU A 86 -0.41 12.87 -2.66
N SER A 87 -0.04 12.32 -1.51
CA SER A 87 -0.04 10.88 -1.29
C SER A 87 -1.44 10.28 -1.27
N ARG A 88 -2.41 10.98 -0.67
CA ARG A 88 -3.82 10.57 -0.72
C ARG A 88 -4.33 10.45 -2.15
N ASP A 89 -4.09 11.47 -2.98
CA ASP A 89 -4.58 11.49 -4.35
C ASP A 89 -3.90 10.43 -5.22
N LEU A 90 -2.60 10.21 -5.02
CA LEU A 90 -1.83 9.15 -5.66
C LEU A 90 -2.35 7.75 -5.28
N TYR A 91 -2.62 7.53 -3.99
CA TYR A 91 -3.21 6.29 -3.48
C TYR A 91 -4.59 6.04 -4.09
N LEU A 92 -5.47 7.04 -4.09
CA LEU A 92 -6.83 6.91 -4.63
C LEU A 92 -6.83 6.57 -6.11
N ALA A 93 -6.00 7.23 -6.92
CA ALA A 93 -5.90 6.97 -8.35
C ALA A 93 -5.38 5.56 -8.64
N SER A 94 -4.33 5.13 -7.93
CA SER A 94 -3.75 3.79 -8.08
C SER A 94 -4.73 2.71 -7.64
N ARG A 95 -5.38 2.87 -6.48
CA ARG A 95 -6.39 1.94 -5.97
C ARG A 95 -7.59 1.80 -6.91
N ALA A 96 -8.08 2.89 -7.47
CA ALA A 96 -9.16 2.84 -8.46
C ALA A 96 -8.76 2.01 -9.69
N GLY A 97 -7.54 2.17 -10.18
CA GLY A 97 -6.98 1.36 -11.26
C GLY A 97 -6.86 -0.12 -10.90
N ILE A 98 -6.38 -0.44 -9.70
CA ILE A 98 -6.27 -1.82 -9.21
C ILE A 98 -7.65 -2.48 -9.13
N ILE A 99 -8.66 -1.81 -8.57
CA ILE A 99 -10.03 -2.30 -8.51
C ILE A 99 -10.58 -2.57 -9.91
N HIS A 100 -10.34 -1.65 -10.86
CA HIS A 100 -10.76 -1.81 -12.24
C HIS A 100 -10.18 -3.07 -12.91
N TYR A 101 -8.89 -3.34 -12.69
CA TYR A 101 -8.24 -4.54 -13.24
C TYR A 101 -8.60 -5.80 -12.46
N ALA A 102 -8.75 -5.75 -11.14
CA ALA A 102 -9.18 -6.89 -10.34
C ALA A 102 -10.56 -7.41 -10.79
N ALA A 103 -11.51 -6.53 -11.07
CA ALA A 103 -12.85 -6.90 -11.54
C ALA A 103 -12.84 -7.71 -12.85
N ARG A 104 -11.80 -7.57 -13.68
CA ARG A 104 -11.67 -8.25 -14.97
C ARG A 104 -10.72 -9.44 -14.96
N HIS A 105 -9.67 -9.36 -14.14
CA HIS A 105 -8.50 -10.25 -14.28
C HIS A 105 -8.29 -11.17 -13.09
N TYR A 106 -8.86 -10.88 -11.90
CA TYR A 106 -8.61 -11.67 -10.70
C TYR A 106 -8.95 -13.15 -10.88
N ASP A 107 -10.15 -13.46 -11.38
CA ASP A 107 -10.58 -14.84 -11.62
C ASP A 107 -10.14 -15.36 -12.99
N HIS A 108 -10.25 -14.54 -14.02
CA HIS A 108 -10.00 -14.96 -15.40
C HIS A 108 -8.51 -15.14 -15.71
N SER A 109 -7.67 -14.21 -15.29
CA SER A 109 -6.24 -14.14 -15.61
C SER A 109 -5.34 -14.28 -14.39
N GLY A 110 -5.90 -14.54 -13.22
CA GLY A 110 -5.16 -14.62 -11.95
C GLY A 110 -4.02 -15.63 -11.93
N HIS A 111 -4.02 -16.60 -12.83
CA HIS A 111 -2.97 -17.62 -13.00
C HIS A 111 -1.73 -17.11 -13.75
N LEU A 112 -1.76 -15.92 -14.36
CA LEU A 112 -0.61 -15.38 -15.10
C LEU A 112 0.60 -15.24 -14.17
N GLU A 113 1.71 -15.83 -14.58
CA GLU A 113 2.95 -15.87 -13.80
C GLU A 113 3.88 -14.72 -14.16
N TRP A 114 4.63 -14.27 -13.16
CA TRP A 114 5.76 -13.36 -13.26
C TRP A 114 6.83 -13.72 -12.23
N VAL A 115 8.01 -13.11 -12.30
CA VAL A 115 9.12 -13.39 -11.38
C VAL A 115 9.45 -12.13 -10.58
N HIS A 116 9.28 -12.20 -9.26
CA HIS A 116 9.77 -11.17 -8.36
C HIS A 116 11.25 -11.37 -8.11
N SER A 117 12.07 -10.32 -8.23
CA SER A 117 13.54 -10.42 -8.14
C SER A 117 14.08 -11.05 -6.86
N GLU A 118 13.32 -10.97 -5.75
CA GLU A 118 13.73 -11.50 -4.44
C GLU A 118 12.97 -12.76 -4.03
N THR A 119 11.68 -12.86 -4.38
CA THR A 119 10.81 -13.92 -3.85
C THR A 119 10.41 -14.98 -4.89
N GLY A 120 10.95 -14.88 -6.12
CA GLY A 120 10.74 -15.87 -7.17
C GLY A 120 9.39 -15.76 -7.86
N VAL A 121 8.89 -16.90 -8.34
CA VAL A 121 7.65 -16.97 -9.13
C VAL A 121 6.44 -16.58 -8.31
N ARG A 122 5.62 -15.71 -8.88
CA ARG A 122 4.35 -15.21 -8.35
C ARG A 122 3.28 -15.25 -9.43
N THR A 123 2.03 -15.18 -9.02
CA THR A 123 0.90 -15.06 -9.93
C THR A 123 0.30 -13.64 -9.86
N LEU A 124 -0.49 -13.30 -10.86
CA LEU A 124 -1.26 -12.05 -10.86
C LEU A 124 -2.24 -12.00 -9.67
N ARG A 125 -2.83 -13.13 -9.30
CA ARG A 125 -3.70 -13.25 -8.12
C ARG A 125 -2.96 -12.92 -6.84
N ASP A 126 -1.74 -13.45 -6.67
CA ASP A 126 -0.89 -13.15 -5.51
C ASP A 126 -0.63 -11.64 -5.36
N GLU A 127 -0.51 -10.92 -6.48
CA GLU A 127 -0.27 -9.47 -6.45
C GLU A 127 -1.53 -8.69 -6.03
N PHE A 128 -2.72 -9.08 -6.51
CA PHE A 128 -3.98 -8.50 -6.02
C PHE A 128 -4.20 -8.77 -4.52
N ASP A 129 -3.97 -10.00 -4.07
CA ASP A 129 -4.09 -10.36 -2.65
C ASP A 129 -3.07 -9.62 -1.79
N LYS A 130 -1.87 -9.37 -2.34
CA LYS A 130 -0.84 -8.57 -1.68
C LYS A 130 -1.27 -7.12 -1.47
N VAL A 131 -1.99 -6.52 -2.41
CA VAL A 131 -2.52 -5.15 -2.24
C VAL A 131 -3.35 -5.05 -0.96
N VAL A 132 -4.26 -5.99 -0.73
CA VAL A 132 -5.11 -6.00 0.47
C VAL A 132 -4.28 -6.22 1.73
N ARG A 133 -3.49 -7.30 1.78
CA ARG A 133 -2.68 -7.65 2.97
C ARG A 133 -1.69 -6.55 3.36
N HIS A 134 -0.96 -6.00 2.39
CA HIS A 134 0.00 -4.93 2.63
C HIS A 134 -0.67 -3.70 3.25
N ASN A 135 -1.82 -3.32 2.73
CA ASN A 135 -2.58 -2.21 3.25
C ASN A 135 -3.07 -2.48 4.70
N GLU A 136 -3.67 -3.65 4.93
CA GLU A 136 -4.16 -4.04 6.27
C GLU A 136 -3.03 -4.07 7.31
N ASP A 137 -1.85 -4.59 6.96
CA ASP A 137 -0.71 -4.67 7.88
C ASP A 137 -0.22 -3.27 8.26
N HIS A 138 -0.17 -2.34 7.33
CA HIS A 138 0.21 -0.95 7.62
C HIS A 138 -0.87 -0.18 8.39
N VAL A 139 -2.15 -0.40 8.11
CA VAL A 139 -3.24 0.18 8.89
C VAL A 139 -3.18 -0.30 10.35
N LYS A 140 -2.86 -1.58 10.60
CA LYS A 140 -2.62 -2.09 11.97
C LYS A 140 -1.46 -1.35 12.65
N GLN A 141 -0.35 -1.09 11.94
CA GLN A 141 0.78 -0.30 12.49
C GLN A 141 0.35 1.12 12.86
N ILE A 142 -0.45 1.78 12.02
CA ILE A 142 -0.99 3.12 12.31
C ILE A 142 -1.88 3.08 13.55
N ARG A 143 -2.81 2.14 13.63
CA ARG A 143 -3.68 1.98 14.81
C ARG A 143 -2.86 1.77 16.10
N MET A 144 -1.85 0.89 16.06
CA MET A 144 -0.94 0.70 17.19
C MET A 144 -0.22 1.99 17.61
N ALA A 145 0.15 2.86 16.66
CA ALA A 145 0.77 4.13 16.95
C ALA A 145 -0.21 5.11 17.64
N LEU A 146 -1.47 5.11 17.20
CA LEU A 146 -2.52 5.96 17.76
C LEU A 146 -2.95 5.51 19.16
N ASP A 147 -3.13 4.19 19.38
CA ASP A 147 -3.62 3.63 20.64
C ASP A 147 -2.62 3.78 21.80
N ARG A 148 -1.31 3.74 21.52
CA ARG A 148 -0.28 3.86 22.56
C ARG A 148 -0.34 5.16 23.36
N HIS A 149 -0.91 6.20 22.81
CA HIS A 149 -0.97 7.50 23.48
C HIS A 149 -2.15 7.63 24.46
N THR A 150 -3.25 6.94 24.21
CA THR A 150 -4.38 6.89 25.13
C THR A 150 -4.01 6.20 26.45
N ALA A 151 -3.11 5.21 26.41
CA ALA A 151 -2.64 4.48 27.59
C ALA A 151 -1.59 5.24 28.43
N SER A 152 -0.98 6.31 27.89
CA SER A 152 0.03 7.11 28.62
C SER A 152 -0.54 8.37 29.29
N GLN A 153 -1.85 8.63 29.12
CA GLN A 153 -2.56 9.79 29.72
C GLN A 153 -3.53 9.40 30.84
N THR A 154 -3.60 8.11 31.18
CA THR A 154 -4.32 7.55 32.34
C THR A 154 -3.35 7.08 33.40
#